data_f7a3996765f137090d2bebe5a6ea0154
#
_entry.id   f7a3996765f137090d2bebe5a6ea0154
#
_cell.length_a   1.000
_cell.length_b   1.000
_cell.length_c   1.000
_cell.angle_alpha   90.00
_cell.angle_beta   90.00
_cell.angle_gamma   90.00
#
_symmetry.space_group_name_H-M   'P 1'
#
loop_
_entity.id
_entity.type
_entity.pdbx_description
1 polymer ?
#
loop_
_entity_poly.entity_id
_entity_poly.type
_entity_poly.pdbx_seq_one_letter_code
_entity_poly.pdbx_strand_id
1 'polypeptide(L)'
;MFDDRLFDVIMEEMMSAVGNDMRTDEGSLIYNACAKIASKLEEVYADMEEINDNALPDTQDIEHLIRYAKERGISYKYATTPIVKGVFSQEIEIGERFLCGDYNYIITEKIEDFSYKLECETEGVEANGNIGALEPIDYVEDYLGGEIVEIIAPGTDDEDEEVFRVRVLESFQSNAFGGNKADYRLFVDAINGVGGCKPIRRDTDSEYVHIWVIDSGYLAPSTDLINEIQSLVDPEQNQGEGDGMAPICHKVLVKSVNTESIEVSTAITWDAGYSVDTSKSQVEKSIEEYFSLLRKNWERSEQSDIAVRIAQIEARILAIDGVLDVQDTTLNGSAENVVLDYTSIPILGGVTIV
;
A
#
# COMPACT_ATOMS: atom_id res chain seq x y z
N MET A 1 -3.40 -29.26 -13.50
CA MET A 1 -2.79 -30.57 -13.83
C MET A 1 -3.80 -31.71 -13.75
N PHE A 2 -4.76 -31.62 -12.84
CA PHE A 2 -5.78 -32.65 -12.59
C PHE A 2 -7.20 -32.19 -12.93
N ASP A 3 -7.38 -31.07 -13.63
CA ASP A 3 -8.66 -30.43 -13.98
C ASP A 3 -9.66 -31.37 -14.69
N ASP A 4 -9.14 -32.37 -15.41
CA ASP A 4 -9.96 -33.34 -16.13
C ASP A 4 -10.38 -34.55 -15.26
N ARG A 5 -9.97 -34.62 -13.99
CA ARG A 5 -10.24 -35.74 -13.08
C ARG A 5 -11.54 -35.54 -12.27
N LEU A 6 -12.61 -35.17 -12.97
CA LEU A 6 -13.93 -35.01 -12.40
C LEU A 6 -14.64 -36.36 -12.22
N PHE A 7 -15.63 -36.39 -11.38
CA PHE A 7 -16.43 -37.59 -11.06
C PHE A 7 -16.86 -38.36 -12.31
N ASP A 8 -17.40 -37.69 -13.32
CA ASP A 8 -17.94 -38.34 -14.53
C ASP A 8 -16.85 -39.05 -15.34
N VAL A 9 -15.66 -38.42 -15.46
CA VAL A 9 -14.51 -38.99 -16.17
C VAL A 9 -13.99 -40.22 -15.44
N ILE A 10 -13.86 -40.13 -14.12
CA ILE A 10 -13.40 -41.24 -13.27
C ILE A 10 -14.40 -42.41 -13.37
N MET A 11 -15.70 -42.09 -13.33
CA MET A 11 -16.75 -43.10 -13.48
C MET A 11 -16.74 -43.76 -14.86
N GLU A 12 -16.57 -43.00 -15.94
CA GLU A 12 -16.44 -43.56 -17.29
C GLU A 12 -15.24 -44.49 -17.42
N GLU A 13 -14.07 -44.10 -16.89
CA GLU A 13 -12.89 -44.95 -16.83
C GLU A 13 -13.15 -46.25 -16.04
N MET A 14 -13.77 -46.14 -14.85
CA MET A 14 -14.11 -47.31 -14.03
C MET A 14 -15.12 -48.25 -14.72
N MET A 15 -16.16 -47.69 -15.34
CA MET A 15 -17.17 -48.49 -16.01
C MET A 15 -16.65 -49.16 -17.27
N SER A 16 -15.74 -48.51 -18.00
CA SER A 16 -15.07 -49.09 -19.17
C SER A 16 -14.15 -50.29 -18.83
N ALA A 17 -13.63 -50.33 -17.60
CA ALA A 17 -12.81 -51.43 -17.13
C ALA A 17 -13.60 -52.65 -16.63
N VAL A 18 -14.92 -52.52 -16.48
CA VAL A 18 -15.80 -53.65 -16.10
C VAL A 18 -16.07 -54.58 -17.28
N GLY A 19 -16.03 -55.90 -17.06
CA GLY A 19 -16.31 -56.89 -18.10
C GLY A 19 -17.72 -56.77 -18.67
N ASN A 20 -17.84 -57.05 -19.97
CA ASN A 20 -19.10 -56.94 -20.73
C ASN A 20 -20.27 -57.85 -20.25
N ASP A 21 -19.99 -58.77 -19.33
CA ASP A 21 -20.94 -59.68 -18.72
C ASP A 21 -21.65 -59.08 -17.45
N MET A 22 -21.24 -57.88 -17.05
CA MET A 22 -21.77 -57.20 -15.86
C MET A 22 -22.58 -55.96 -16.23
N ARG A 23 -23.61 -55.64 -15.43
CA ARG A 23 -24.35 -54.41 -15.61
C ARG A 23 -23.57 -53.23 -15.05
N THR A 24 -23.37 -52.20 -15.88
CA THR A 24 -22.64 -50.98 -15.56
C THR A 24 -23.52 -49.72 -15.62
N ASP A 25 -24.83 -49.89 -15.91
CA ASP A 25 -25.77 -48.78 -15.95
C ASP A 25 -26.01 -48.18 -14.56
N GLU A 26 -26.42 -46.91 -14.55
CA GLU A 26 -26.73 -46.17 -13.34
C GLU A 26 -27.75 -46.94 -12.48
N GLY A 27 -27.49 -47.05 -11.19
CA GLY A 27 -28.29 -47.84 -10.26
C GLY A 27 -27.88 -49.32 -10.11
N SER A 28 -26.98 -49.86 -10.93
CA SER A 28 -26.39 -51.19 -10.74
C SER A 28 -25.53 -51.22 -9.46
N LEU A 29 -25.32 -52.43 -8.91
CA LEU A 29 -24.49 -52.59 -7.72
C LEU A 29 -23.03 -52.11 -7.91
N ILE A 30 -22.50 -52.40 -9.10
CA ILE A 30 -21.15 -51.98 -9.49
C ILE A 30 -21.06 -50.46 -9.60
N TYR A 31 -22.04 -49.84 -10.32
CA TYR A 31 -22.06 -48.39 -10.44
C TYR A 31 -22.14 -47.72 -9.08
N ASN A 32 -23.04 -48.14 -8.20
CA ASN A 32 -23.18 -47.56 -6.86
C ASN A 32 -21.92 -47.75 -5.97
N ALA A 33 -21.21 -48.86 -6.13
CA ALA A 33 -19.98 -49.09 -5.42
C ALA A 33 -18.85 -48.21 -5.93
N CYS A 34 -18.71 -48.07 -7.27
CA CYS A 34 -17.70 -47.23 -7.91
C CYS A 34 -17.99 -45.74 -7.70
N ALA A 35 -19.26 -45.30 -7.68
CA ALA A 35 -19.61 -43.90 -7.49
C ALA A 35 -19.06 -43.31 -6.16
N LYS A 36 -19.09 -44.08 -5.08
CA LYS A 36 -18.51 -43.63 -3.79
C LYS A 36 -16.99 -43.51 -3.86
N ILE A 37 -16.33 -44.39 -4.62
CA ILE A 37 -14.87 -44.36 -4.80
C ILE A 37 -14.52 -43.20 -5.73
N ALA A 38 -15.26 -43.02 -6.82
CA ALA A 38 -15.05 -41.92 -7.77
C ALA A 38 -15.19 -40.55 -7.11
N SER A 39 -16.22 -40.37 -6.27
CA SER A 39 -16.36 -39.11 -5.49
C SER A 39 -15.18 -38.87 -4.53
N LYS A 40 -14.64 -39.91 -3.91
CA LYS A 40 -13.46 -39.77 -3.05
C LYS A 40 -12.17 -39.55 -3.85
N LEU A 41 -12.06 -40.10 -5.04
CA LEU A 41 -10.92 -39.83 -5.92
C LEU A 41 -10.95 -38.41 -6.47
N GLU A 42 -12.15 -37.90 -6.81
CA GLU A 42 -12.32 -36.50 -7.20
C GLU A 42 -11.85 -35.54 -6.09
N GLU A 43 -12.26 -35.77 -4.82
CA GLU A 43 -11.76 -35.01 -3.65
C GLU A 43 -10.23 -35.08 -3.55
N VAL A 44 -9.64 -36.27 -3.71
CA VAL A 44 -8.18 -36.45 -3.65
C VAL A 44 -7.47 -35.71 -4.80
N TYR A 45 -8.04 -35.73 -6.01
CA TYR A 45 -7.45 -34.98 -7.13
C TYR A 45 -7.58 -33.47 -6.92
N ALA A 46 -8.67 -32.96 -6.31
CA ALA A 46 -8.79 -31.57 -5.92
C ALA A 46 -7.75 -31.16 -4.87
N ASP A 47 -7.56 -32.00 -3.80
CA ASP A 47 -6.52 -31.77 -2.81
C ASP A 47 -5.12 -31.78 -3.43
N MET A 48 -4.86 -32.65 -4.41
CA MET A 48 -3.59 -32.71 -5.14
C MET A 48 -3.35 -31.46 -6.01
N GLU A 49 -4.39 -30.90 -6.62
CA GLU A 49 -4.33 -29.64 -7.37
C GLU A 49 -3.98 -28.49 -6.44
N GLU A 50 -4.67 -28.37 -5.28
CA GLU A 50 -4.38 -27.38 -4.26
C GLU A 50 -2.95 -27.46 -3.75
N ILE A 51 -2.44 -28.67 -3.49
CA ILE A 51 -1.04 -28.89 -3.10
C ILE A 51 -0.08 -28.46 -4.22
N ASN A 52 -0.41 -28.76 -5.47
CA ASN A 52 0.41 -28.39 -6.62
C ASN A 52 0.45 -26.86 -6.80
N ASP A 53 -0.70 -26.18 -6.68
CA ASP A 53 -0.79 -24.73 -6.81
C ASP A 53 -0.06 -24.01 -5.66
N ASN A 54 -0.08 -24.61 -4.47
CA ASN A 54 0.67 -24.12 -3.30
C ASN A 54 2.14 -24.57 -3.26
N ALA A 55 2.64 -25.27 -4.28
CA ALA A 55 4.03 -25.72 -4.31
C ALA A 55 5.02 -24.60 -4.67
N LEU A 56 4.60 -23.62 -5.46
CA LEU A 56 5.46 -22.54 -5.97
C LEU A 56 4.91 -21.16 -5.58
N PRO A 57 5.80 -20.20 -5.25
CA PRO A 57 5.39 -18.87 -4.80
C PRO A 57 4.56 -18.04 -5.79
N ASP A 58 4.63 -18.36 -7.08
CA ASP A 58 3.86 -17.68 -8.13
C ASP A 58 2.39 -18.05 -8.16
N THR A 59 2.03 -19.21 -7.60
CA THR A 59 0.67 -19.75 -7.57
C THR A 59 0.10 -19.95 -6.16
N GLN A 60 0.94 -19.86 -5.12
CA GLN A 60 0.53 -20.02 -3.72
C GLN A 60 -0.60 -19.06 -3.34
N ASP A 61 -1.54 -19.51 -2.52
CA ASP A 61 -2.43 -18.63 -1.79
C ASP A 61 -1.66 -17.75 -0.78
N ILE A 62 -2.30 -16.71 -0.27
CA ILE A 62 -1.65 -15.73 0.61
C ILE A 62 -1.11 -16.34 1.89
N GLU A 63 -1.81 -17.33 2.49
CA GLU A 63 -1.38 -17.94 3.74
C GLU A 63 -0.08 -18.77 3.54
N HIS A 64 -0.02 -19.55 2.47
CA HIS A 64 1.16 -20.32 2.11
C HIS A 64 2.31 -19.41 1.70
N LEU A 65 2.03 -18.35 0.93
CA LEU A 65 3.02 -17.38 0.50
C LEU A 65 3.64 -16.62 1.69
N ILE A 66 2.85 -16.21 2.69
CA ILE A 66 3.35 -15.58 3.92
C ILE A 66 4.30 -16.53 4.67
N ARG A 67 3.92 -17.81 4.81
CA ARG A 67 4.77 -18.81 5.47
C ARG A 67 6.08 -19.01 4.72
N TYR A 68 6.00 -19.11 3.40
CA TYR A 68 7.16 -19.26 2.53
C TYR A 68 8.09 -18.04 2.58
N ALA A 69 7.54 -16.84 2.47
CA ALA A 69 8.29 -15.59 2.53
C ALA A 69 9.04 -15.41 3.85
N LYS A 70 8.45 -15.88 4.95
CA LYS A 70 9.07 -15.82 6.28
C LYS A 70 10.36 -16.62 6.35
N GLU A 71 10.49 -17.73 5.62
CA GLU A 71 11.74 -18.49 5.55
C GLU A 71 12.86 -17.72 4.86
N ARG A 72 12.50 -16.71 4.06
CA ARG A 72 13.44 -15.81 3.38
C ARG A 72 13.64 -14.49 4.13
N GLY A 73 13.07 -14.34 5.32
CA GLY A 73 13.14 -13.11 6.10
C GLY A 73 12.26 -11.97 5.58
N ILE A 74 11.27 -12.29 4.70
CA ILE A 74 10.31 -11.32 4.17
C ILE A 74 9.03 -11.43 4.98
N SER A 75 8.60 -10.28 5.54
CA SER A 75 7.35 -10.19 6.28
C SER A 75 6.25 -9.58 5.41
N TYR A 76 5.05 -10.12 5.53
CA TYR A 76 3.84 -9.49 4.99
C TYR A 76 3.53 -8.23 5.78
N LYS A 77 3.13 -7.17 5.11
CA LYS A 77 2.76 -5.91 5.77
C LYS A 77 1.27 -5.96 6.09
N TYR A 78 0.98 -6.20 7.37
CA TYR A 78 -0.40 -6.14 7.88
C TYR A 78 -0.86 -4.69 8.00
N ALA A 79 -2.16 -4.50 8.01
CA ALA A 79 -2.78 -3.22 8.32
C ALA A 79 -2.20 -2.65 9.62
N THR A 80 -2.06 -1.34 9.65
CA THR A 80 -1.58 -0.61 10.83
C THR A 80 -2.56 0.45 11.25
N THR A 81 -2.51 0.83 12.51
CA THR A 81 -3.32 1.90 13.07
C THR A 81 -2.68 3.27 12.84
N PRO A 82 -3.46 4.32 12.55
CA PRO A 82 -2.96 5.69 12.56
C PRO A 82 -2.46 6.12 13.93
N ILE A 83 -1.32 6.80 13.95
CA ILE A 83 -0.77 7.42 15.15
C ILE A 83 -0.84 8.93 14.98
N VAL A 84 -1.42 9.61 15.97
CA VAL A 84 -1.69 11.03 15.90
C VAL A 84 -1.17 11.77 17.13
N LYS A 85 -0.94 13.08 16.99
CA LYS A 85 -0.63 13.96 18.10
C LYS A 85 -1.91 14.66 18.55
N GLY A 86 -2.28 14.44 19.81
CA GLY A 86 -3.36 15.16 20.47
C GLY A 86 -2.81 16.21 21.45
N VAL A 87 -3.43 17.36 21.46
CA VAL A 87 -3.15 18.44 22.41
C VAL A 87 -4.37 18.65 23.28
N PHE A 88 -4.18 18.65 24.59
CA PHE A 88 -5.24 18.76 25.58
C PHE A 88 -5.10 20.06 26.38
N SER A 89 -6.19 20.51 26.99
CA SER A 89 -6.18 21.67 27.87
C SER A 89 -5.82 21.34 29.34
N GLN A 90 -5.56 20.06 29.62
CA GLN A 90 -5.21 19.55 30.95
C GLN A 90 -4.31 18.30 30.82
N GLU A 91 -3.74 17.86 31.93
CA GLU A 91 -3.05 16.58 31.97
C GLU A 91 -4.05 15.42 31.88
N ILE A 92 -3.72 14.44 31.05
CA ILE A 92 -4.51 13.23 30.83
C ILE A 92 -3.64 12.02 31.14
N GLU A 93 -4.24 10.98 31.70
CA GLU A 93 -3.53 9.75 31.99
C GLU A 93 -3.31 8.92 30.73
N ILE A 94 -2.18 8.20 30.67
CA ILE A 94 -1.90 7.26 29.60
C ILE A 94 -2.89 6.09 29.71
N GLY A 95 -3.46 5.68 28.57
CA GLY A 95 -4.48 4.64 28.51
C GLY A 95 -5.91 5.17 28.44
N GLU A 96 -6.13 6.48 28.65
CA GLU A 96 -7.45 7.09 28.44
C GLU A 96 -7.83 7.05 26.96
N ARG A 97 -9.16 6.90 26.72
CA ARG A 97 -9.73 6.71 25.39
C ARG A 97 -10.59 7.88 24.98
N PHE A 98 -10.44 8.29 23.73
CA PHE A 98 -11.14 9.43 23.17
C PHE A 98 -11.76 9.09 21.82
N LEU A 99 -12.91 9.67 21.53
CA LEU A 99 -13.56 9.65 20.23
C LEU A 99 -13.17 10.92 19.46
N CYS A 100 -12.79 10.78 18.21
CA CYS A 100 -12.69 11.87 17.25
C CYS A 100 -13.42 11.45 15.97
N GLY A 101 -14.46 12.17 15.58
CA GLY A 101 -15.33 11.75 14.49
C GLY A 101 -15.94 10.37 14.76
N ASP A 102 -15.69 9.42 13.88
CA ASP A 102 -16.20 8.04 13.99
C ASP A 102 -15.17 7.06 14.57
N TYR A 103 -13.99 7.53 14.99
CA TYR A 103 -12.86 6.66 15.37
C TYR A 103 -12.44 6.88 16.82
N ASN A 104 -12.10 5.77 17.47
CA ASN A 104 -11.58 5.74 18.84
C ASN A 104 -10.06 5.80 18.84
N TYR A 105 -9.52 6.56 19.79
CA TYR A 105 -8.09 6.73 20.01
C TYR A 105 -7.74 6.45 21.46
N ILE A 106 -6.61 5.79 21.69
CA ILE A 106 -6.06 5.55 23.02
C ILE A 106 -4.76 6.34 23.19
N ILE A 107 -4.57 6.97 24.33
CA ILE A 107 -3.31 7.66 24.67
C ILE A 107 -2.25 6.61 24.98
N THR A 108 -1.15 6.60 24.22
CA THR A 108 -0.06 5.63 24.39
C THR A 108 1.18 6.25 25.05
N GLU A 109 1.44 7.54 24.82
CA GLU A 109 2.66 8.20 25.31
C GLU A 109 2.44 9.70 25.50
N LYS A 110 3.11 10.30 26.50
CA LYS A 110 3.19 11.75 26.67
C LYS A 110 4.44 12.28 25.91
N ILE A 111 4.24 13.21 24.96
CA ILE A 111 5.30 13.80 24.16
C ILE A 111 5.89 15.02 24.91
N GLU A 112 5.01 15.92 25.34
CA GLU A 112 5.35 17.14 26.08
C GLU A 112 4.16 17.56 26.95
N ASP A 113 4.26 18.70 27.66
CA ASP A 113 3.17 19.15 28.51
C ASP A 113 1.89 19.36 27.69
N PHE A 114 0.82 18.68 28.12
CA PHE A 114 -0.50 18.66 27.48
C PHE A 114 -0.53 18.07 26.06
N SER A 115 0.55 17.45 25.60
CA SER A 115 0.66 16.88 24.27
C SER A 115 0.97 15.40 24.35
N TYR A 116 0.20 14.60 23.64
CA TYR A 116 0.22 13.14 23.73
C TYR A 116 0.20 12.48 22.36
N LYS A 117 0.82 11.31 22.30
CA LYS A 117 0.68 10.38 21.20
C LYS A 117 -0.56 9.51 21.42
N LEU A 118 -1.43 9.49 20.44
CA LEU A 118 -2.62 8.66 20.45
C LEU A 118 -2.53 7.66 19.31
N GLU A 119 -3.00 6.47 19.54
CA GLU A 119 -3.13 5.40 18.56
C GLU A 119 -4.61 5.14 18.28
N CYS A 120 -4.97 5.11 17.00
CA CYS A 120 -6.32 4.76 16.59
C CYS A 120 -6.58 3.27 16.90
N GLU A 121 -7.78 2.92 17.39
CA GLU A 121 -8.14 1.52 17.63
C GLU A 121 -8.60 0.81 16.34
N THR A 122 -8.77 1.54 15.24
CA THR A 122 -9.13 1.00 13.93
C THR A 122 -7.90 0.97 13.04
N GLU A 123 -7.59 -0.21 12.50
CA GLU A 123 -6.54 -0.41 11.50
C GLU A 123 -7.00 0.08 10.13
N GLY A 124 -6.03 0.35 9.26
CA GLY A 124 -6.30 0.73 7.88
C GLY A 124 -6.24 2.22 7.62
N VAL A 125 -6.54 2.58 6.38
CA VAL A 125 -6.44 3.97 5.88
C VAL A 125 -7.66 4.83 6.21
N GLU A 126 -8.77 4.24 6.65
CA GLU A 126 -10.05 4.94 6.79
C GLU A 126 -10.00 6.09 7.81
N ALA A 127 -9.24 5.92 8.90
CA ALA A 127 -9.07 6.94 9.92
C ALA A 127 -7.95 7.95 9.59
N ASN A 128 -7.26 7.81 8.46
CA ASN A 128 -6.24 8.77 8.04
C ASN A 128 -6.89 10.11 7.68
N GLY A 129 -6.27 11.18 8.15
CA GLY A 129 -6.80 12.53 7.93
C GLY A 129 -7.88 12.96 8.94
N ASN A 130 -8.22 12.12 9.92
CA ASN A 130 -9.17 12.47 10.95
C ASN A 130 -8.50 13.43 11.96
N ILE A 131 -8.80 14.72 11.83
CA ILE A 131 -8.31 15.82 12.68
C ILE A 131 -9.53 16.51 13.27
N GLY A 132 -9.49 16.81 14.57
CA GLY A 132 -10.61 17.47 15.22
C GLY A 132 -10.64 17.31 16.73
N ALA A 133 -11.77 17.71 17.32
CA ALA A 133 -11.98 17.64 18.75
C ALA A 133 -11.99 16.19 19.26
N LEU A 134 -11.39 16.00 20.42
CA LEU A 134 -11.36 14.74 21.14
C LEU A 134 -12.44 14.75 22.21
N GLU A 135 -13.34 13.79 22.20
CA GLU A 135 -14.39 13.60 23.21
C GLU A 135 -14.04 12.36 24.06
N PRO A 136 -14.02 12.44 25.38
CA PRO A 136 -13.69 11.32 26.22
C PRO A 136 -14.77 10.21 26.11
N ILE A 137 -14.36 8.96 25.95
CA ILE A 137 -15.24 7.79 25.90
C ILE A 137 -15.63 7.39 27.32
N ASP A 138 -14.66 7.38 28.22
CA ASP A 138 -14.84 7.14 29.64
C ASP A 138 -14.86 8.46 30.42
N TYR A 139 -15.26 8.44 31.68
CA TYR A 139 -15.31 9.64 32.49
C TYR A 139 -13.90 10.17 32.80
N VAL A 140 -13.62 11.38 32.34
CA VAL A 140 -12.41 12.15 32.68
C VAL A 140 -12.81 13.32 33.57
N GLU A 141 -12.21 13.43 34.77
CA GLU A 141 -12.55 14.46 35.73
C GLU A 141 -12.19 15.88 35.17
N ASP A 142 -13.15 16.78 35.26
CA ASP A 142 -13.02 18.20 34.81
C ASP A 142 -12.43 18.35 33.40
N TYR A 143 -12.85 17.51 32.44
CA TYR A 143 -12.37 17.57 31.07
C TYR A 143 -12.58 18.94 30.43
N LEU A 144 -11.47 19.59 30.03
CA LEU A 144 -11.45 20.93 29.46
C LEU A 144 -11.37 21.00 27.94
N GLY A 145 -11.23 19.82 27.28
CA GLY A 145 -11.12 19.70 25.85
C GLY A 145 -9.73 19.27 25.37
N GLY A 146 -9.71 18.73 24.18
CA GLY A 146 -8.51 18.33 23.44
C GLY A 146 -8.81 18.23 21.96
N GLU A 147 -7.79 18.21 21.12
CA GLU A 147 -7.93 18.07 19.68
C GLU A 147 -6.75 17.32 19.09
N ILE A 148 -6.98 16.58 18.00
CA ILE A 148 -5.93 16.02 17.16
C ILE A 148 -5.42 17.15 16.26
N VAL A 149 -4.12 17.43 16.34
CA VAL A 149 -3.48 18.53 15.61
C VAL A 149 -2.57 18.06 14.47
N GLU A 150 -2.09 16.81 14.54
CA GLU A 150 -1.12 16.28 13.59
C GLU A 150 -1.25 14.76 13.49
N ILE A 151 -0.99 14.22 12.29
CA ILE A 151 -0.83 12.79 12.06
C ILE A 151 0.67 12.49 12.10
N ILE A 152 1.11 11.73 13.09
CA ILE A 152 2.52 11.33 13.24
C ILE A 152 2.86 10.23 12.24
N ALA A 153 2.01 9.20 12.18
CA ALA A 153 2.12 8.11 11.22
C ALA A 153 0.73 7.71 10.71
N PRO A 154 0.52 7.68 9.39
CA PRO A 154 -0.73 7.20 8.84
C PRO A 154 -0.88 5.69 9.02
N GLY A 155 -2.12 5.24 9.19
CA GLY A 155 -2.45 3.82 9.12
C GLY A 155 -2.39 3.31 7.69
N THR A 156 -2.19 2.02 7.55
CA THR A 156 -2.14 1.32 6.25
C THR A 156 -3.12 0.16 6.25
N ASP A 157 -3.64 -0.15 5.08
CA ASP A 157 -4.33 -1.42 4.86
C ASP A 157 -3.33 -2.57 4.74
N ASP A 158 -3.83 -3.79 4.76
CA ASP A 158 -3.04 -4.96 4.42
C ASP A 158 -2.39 -4.78 3.04
N GLU A 159 -1.17 -5.27 2.92
CA GLU A 159 -0.46 -5.31 1.64
C GLU A 159 -1.27 -6.11 0.61
N ASP A 160 -1.41 -5.56 -0.59
CA ASP A 160 -2.04 -6.27 -1.70
C ASP A 160 -1.29 -7.58 -1.99
N GLU A 161 -2.04 -8.68 -2.17
CA GLU A 161 -1.48 -10.02 -2.34
C GLU A 161 -0.52 -10.10 -3.52
N GLU A 162 -0.86 -9.49 -4.66
CA GLU A 162 -0.01 -9.53 -5.86
C GLU A 162 1.25 -8.66 -5.69
N VAL A 163 1.15 -7.55 -4.96
CA VAL A 163 2.31 -6.72 -4.61
C VAL A 163 3.26 -7.51 -3.70
N PHE A 164 2.71 -8.22 -2.71
CA PHE A 164 3.50 -9.09 -1.85
C PHE A 164 4.15 -10.22 -2.63
N ARG A 165 3.41 -10.89 -3.53
CA ARG A 165 3.91 -11.96 -4.41
C ARG A 165 5.09 -11.50 -5.25
N VAL A 166 4.96 -10.36 -5.90
CA VAL A 166 6.06 -9.76 -6.69
C VAL A 166 7.29 -9.53 -5.81
N ARG A 167 7.14 -8.98 -4.60
CA ARG A 167 8.22 -8.72 -3.66
C ARG A 167 8.91 -10.01 -3.20
N VAL A 168 8.15 -11.08 -2.97
CA VAL A 168 8.71 -12.41 -2.68
C VAL A 168 9.49 -12.95 -3.86
N LEU A 169 8.94 -12.89 -5.08
CA LEU A 169 9.61 -13.36 -6.30
C LEU A 169 10.89 -12.58 -6.62
N GLU A 170 10.88 -11.25 -6.43
CA GLU A 170 12.06 -10.41 -6.60
C GLU A 170 13.19 -10.81 -5.63
N SER A 171 12.85 -11.29 -4.44
CA SER A 171 13.84 -11.73 -3.45
C SER A 171 14.70 -12.91 -3.92
N PHE A 172 14.23 -13.70 -4.88
CA PHE A 172 15.03 -14.80 -5.51
C PHE A 172 16.13 -14.25 -6.41
N GLN A 173 15.95 -13.04 -6.92
CA GLN A 173 16.93 -12.39 -7.79
C GLN A 173 17.99 -11.61 -7.00
N SER A 174 17.72 -11.30 -5.72
CA SER A 174 18.70 -10.66 -4.85
C SER A 174 19.70 -11.68 -4.33
N ASN A 175 20.96 -11.55 -4.74
CA ASN A 175 22.05 -12.26 -4.10
C ASN A 175 22.21 -11.82 -2.65
N ALA A 176 22.72 -12.71 -1.78
CA ALA A 176 22.94 -12.45 -0.36
C ALA A 176 23.50 -11.05 -0.11
N PHE A 177 22.89 -10.35 0.86
CA PHE A 177 23.14 -8.99 1.33
C PHE A 177 24.52 -8.43 0.97
N GLY A 178 24.61 -7.68 -0.12
CA GLY A 178 25.85 -7.08 -0.60
C GLY A 178 25.83 -5.55 -0.59
N GLY A 179 24.79 -4.93 -0.03
CA GLY A 179 24.63 -3.47 -0.01
C GLY A 179 24.29 -2.89 -1.39
N ASN A 180 23.64 -3.66 -2.24
CA ASN A 180 23.13 -3.19 -3.53
C ASN A 180 21.79 -2.46 -3.36
N LYS A 181 21.26 -1.86 -4.43
CA LYS A 181 20.00 -1.11 -4.39
C LYS A 181 18.81 -1.96 -3.96
N ALA A 182 18.77 -3.24 -4.36
CA ALA A 182 17.67 -4.13 -4.02
C ALA A 182 17.66 -4.45 -2.52
N ASP A 183 18.84 -4.64 -1.92
CA ASP A 183 18.97 -4.89 -0.49
C ASP A 183 18.51 -3.68 0.33
N TYR A 184 18.92 -2.46 -0.06
CA TYR A 184 18.44 -1.24 0.59
C TYR A 184 16.92 -1.08 0.48
N ARG A 185 16.33 -1.36 -0.69
CA ARG A 185 14.89 -1.34 -0.85
C ARG A 185 14.20 -2.34 0.05
N LEU A 186 14.59 -3.59 -0.04
CA LEU A 186 13.98 -4.67 0.72
C LEU A 186 13.92 -4.36 2.22
N PHE A 187 15.00 -3.75 2.74
CA PHE A 187 15.04 -3.40 4.15
C PHE A 187 14.22 -2.15 4.48
N VAL A 188 14.40 -1.07 3.73
CA VAL A 188 13.73 0.20 4.02
C VAL A 188 12.22 0.07 3.82
N ASP A 189 11.79 -0.64 2.78
CA ASP A 189 10.37 -0.88 2.51
C ASP A 189 9.71 -1.79 3.56
N ALA A 190 10.50 -2.55 4.33
CA ALA A 190 9.98 -3.35 5.44
C ALA A 190 9.70 -2.52 6.72
N ILE A 191 10.17 -1.26 6.77
CA ILE A 191 9.95 -0.39 7.93
C ILE A 191 8.51 0.13 7.90
N ASN A 192 7.83 0.08 9.05
CA ASN A 192 6.48 0.60 9.17
C ASN A 192 6.40 2.08 8.81
N GLY A 193 5.36 2.46 8.06
CA GLY A 193 5.18 3.84 7.61
C GLY A 193 5.87 4.17 6.28
N VAL A 194 6.69 3.26 5.73
CA VAL A 194 7.33 3.43 4.42
C VAL A 194 6.43 2.85 3.32
N GLY A 195 6.16 3.64 2.29
CA GLY A 195 5.44 3.25 1.07
C GLY A 195 6.34 2.86 -0.08
N GLY A 196 7.63 3.22 -0.01
CA GLY A 196 8.65 2.87 -0.99
C GLY A 196 9.89 3.73 -0.86
N CYS A 197 11.01 3.28 -1.43
CA CYS A 197 12.25 4.03 -1.41
C CYS A 197 13.06 3.93 -2.69
N LYS A 198 13.91 4.92 -2.94
CA LYS A 198 14.87 4.96 -4.05
C LYS A 198 16.29 5.14 -3.54
N PRO A 199 17.09 4.08 -3.42
CA PRO A 199 18.53 4.19 -3.16
C PRO A 199 19.26 4.68 -4.41
N ILE A 200 19.96 5.81 -4.28
CA ILE A 200 20.63 6.48 -5.41
C ILE A 200 22.02 6.94 -4.96
N ARG A 201 23.01 6.69 -5.80
CA ARG A 201 24.32 7.33 -5.69
C ARG A 201 24.42 8.40 -6.77
N ARG A 202 24.62 9.67 -6.38
CA ARG A 202 24.85 10.77 -7.32
C ARG A 202 26.30 11.24 -7.30
N ASP A 203 26.78 11.64 -8.47
CA ASP A 203 28.15 12.09 -8.68
C ASP A 203 28.53 13.39 -7.95
N THR A 204 27.53 14.17 -7.51
CA THR A 204 27.76 15.43 -6.80
C THR A 204 28.11 15.27 -5.32
N ASP A 205 27.74 14.13 -4.70
CA ASP A 205 28.03 13.77 -3.31
C ASP A 205 28.55 12.34 -3.27
N SER A 206 29.77 12.14 -3.76
CA SER A 206 30.37 10.81 -3.97
C SER A 206 30.56 9.99 -2.68
N GLU A 207 30.40 10.59 -1.51
CA GLU A 207 30.58 9.92 -0.23
C GLU A 207 29.33 9.23 0.29
N TYR A 208 28.12 9.63 -0.17
CA TYR A 208 26.87 9.15 0.39
C TYR A 208 26.05 8.32 -0.60
N VAL A 209 25.39 7.30 -0.08
CA VAL A 209 24.23 6.67 -0.69
C VAL A 209 22.99 7.43 -0.21
N HIS A 210 22.27 8.06 -1.12
CA HIS A 210 21.03 8.77 -0.80
C HIS A 210 19.88 7.80 -0.89
N ILE A 211 19.07 7.68 0.15
CA ILE A 211 17.83 6.92 0.14
C ILE A 211 16.67 7.92 0.22
N TRP A 212 15.99 8.10 -0.90
CA TRP A 212 14.79 8.90 -0.95
C TRP A 212 13.60 8.04 -0.56
N VAL A 213 12.75 8.54 0.34
CA VAL A 213 11.64 7.78 0.92
C VAL A 213 10.33 8.49 0.69
N ILE A 214 9.28 7.71 0.45
CA ILE A 214 7.88 8.10 0.42
C ILE A 214 7.16 7.34 1.55
N ASP A 215 6.21 7.98 2.23
CA ASP A 215 5.46 7.34 3.30
C ASP A 215 4.42 6.34 2.77
N SER A 216 3.78 5.60 3.68
CA SER A 216 2.74 4.62 3.35
C SER A 216 1.48 5.23 2.71
N GLY A 217 1.25 6.55 2.88
CA GLY A 217 0.23 7.31 2.17
C GLY A 217 0.67 7.78 0.78
N TYR A 218 1.89 7.41 0.36
CA TYR A 218 2.54 7.87 -0.87
C TYR A 218 2.73 9.39 -0.93
N LEU A 219 3.01 9.99 0.23
CA LEU A 219 3.32 11.40 0.40
C LEU A 219 4.74 11.59 0.98
N ALA A 220 5.13 12.83 1.22
CA ALA A 220 6.39 13.13 1.90
C ALA A 220 6.32 12.66 3.36
N PRO A 221 7.25 11.81 3.82
CA PRO A 221 7.27 11.30 5.18
C PRO A 221 7.57 12.40 6.21
N SER A 222 7.12 12.17 7.44
CA SER A 222 7.43 13.03 8.57
C SER A 222 8.94 13.01 8.88
N THR A 223 9.41 14.05 9.56
CA THR A 223 10.80 14.13 10.01
C THR A 223 11.15 12.98 10.96
N ASP A 224 10.20 12.55 11.80
CA ASP A 224 10.42 11.48 12.76
C ASP A 224 10.61 10.13 12.06
N LEU A 225 9.82 9.84 11.01
CA LEU A 225 10.02 8.63 10.20
C LEU A 225 11.37 8.64 9.48
N ILE A 226 11.79 9.79 8.94
CA ILE A 226 13.12 9.91 8.31
C ILE A 226 14.24 9.65 9.33
N ASN A 227 14.14 10.20 10.53
CA ASN A 227 15.13 10.00 11.60
C ASN A 227 15.16 8.53 12.07
N GLU A 228 14.01 7.89 12.18
CA GLU A 228 13.91 6.46 12.51
C GLU A 228 14.61 5.60 11.45
N ILE A 229 14.31 5.82 10.16
CA ILE A 229 14.96 5.10 9.07
C ILE A 229 16.46 5.35 9.06
N GLN A 230 16.91 6.61 9.26
CA GLN A 230 18.32 6.97 9.32
C GLN A 230 19.03 6.20 10.43
N SER A 231 18.41 6.13 11.62
CA SER A 231 18.99 5.41 12.77
C SER A 231 19.11 3.91 12.55
N LEU A 232 18.17 3.31 11.82
CA LEU A 232 18.18 1.87 11.49
C LEU A 232 19.16 1.54 10.36
N VAL A 233 19.28 2.42 9.36
CA VAL A 233 20.12 2.16 8.19
C VAL A 233 21.58 2.51 8.46
N ASP A 234 21.86 3.71 8.93
CA ASP A 234 23.22 4.22 9.17
C ASP A 234 23.17 5.34 10.21
N PRO A 235 23.34 5.02 11.52
CA PRO A 235 23.22 5.99 12.60
C PRO A 235 24.14 7.20 12.42
N GLU A 236 23.60 8.42 12.55
CA GLU A 236 24.35 9.67 12.31
C GLU A 236 25.65 9.81 13.12
N GLN A 237 25.69 9.22 14.34
CA GLN A 237 26.86 9.29 15.20
C GLN A 237 28.04 8.45 14.67
N ASN A 238 27.78 7.38 13.91
CA ASN A 238 28.76 6.39 13.48
C ASN A 238 28.59 6.04 11.99
N GLN A 239 28.33 7.05 11.15
CA GLN A 239 28.09 6.84 9.73
C GLN A 239 29.23 6.09 9.02
N GLY A 240 28.85 5.01 8.35
CA GLY A 240 29.78 4.16 7.60
C GLY A 240 30.57 3.16 8.42
N GLU A 241 30.35 3.08 9.75
CA GLU A 241 31.00 2.10 10.61
C GLU A 241 30.33 0.71 10.56
N GLY A 242 29.12 0.63 9.99
CA GLY A 242 28.36 -0.63 9.90
C GLY A 242 27.58 -0.97 11.16
N ASP A 243 27.30 0.00 12.02
CA ASP A 243 26.50 -0.17 13.24
C ASP A 243 24.99 -0.27 12.93
N GLY A 244 24.56 0.20 11.75
CA GLY A 244 23.24 0.01 11.20
C GLY A 244 23.20 -1.14 10.19
N MET A 245 22.21 -1.10 9.30
CA MET A 245 22.09 -2.08 8.25
C MET A 245 23.08 -1.84 7.08
N ALA A 246 23.48 -0.58 6.89
CA ALA A 246 24.41 -0.23 5.84
C ALA A 246 25.76 -0.92 6.07
N PRO A 247 26.37 -1.52 5.03
CA PRO A 247 27.70 -2.11 5.16
C PRO A 247 28.77 -1.09 5.55
N ILE A 248 29.84 -1.55 6.17
CA ILE A 248 31.00 -0.74 6.45
C ILE A 248 31.45 0.05 5.20
N CYS A 249 31.80 1.29 5.36
CA CYS A 249 32.13 2.26 4.32
C CYS A 249 30.95 2.76 3.47
N HIS A 250 29.74 2.31 3.71
CA HIS A 250 28.54 2.89 3.09
C HIS A 250 27.97 3.98 4.00
N LYS A 251 28.33 5.22 3.74
CA LYS A 251 27.64 6.36 4.38
C LYS A 251 26.30 6.57 3.71
N VAL A 252 25.23 6.51 4.48
CA VAL A 252 23.87 6.64 3.96
C VAL A 252 23.24 7.92 4.48
N LEU A 253 22.51 8.61 3.58
CA LEU A 253 21.69 9.76 3.93
C LEU A 253 20.26 9.52 3.49
N VAL A 254 19.36 9.39 4.45
CA VAL A 254 17.92 9.22 4.21
C VAL A 254 17.29 10.59 3.99
N LYS A 255 16.46 10.70 2.96
CA LYS A 255 15.82 11.94 2.55
C LYS A 255 14.34 11.74 2.27
N SER A 256 13.53 12.72 2.65
CA SER A 256 12.15 12.81 2.20
C SER A 256 12.10 13.07 0.70
N VAL A 257 11.17 12.42 -0.01
CA VAL A 257 10.82 12.78 -1.38
C VAL A 257 10.46 14.27 -1.47
N ASN A 258 10.82 14.92 -2.57
CA ASN A 258 10.42 16.29 -2.86
C ASN A 258 8.96 16.32 -3.34
N THR A 259 8.21 17.34 -2.96
CA THR A 259 6.84 17.55 -3.43
C THR A 259 6.78 18.70 -4.40
N GLU A 260 6.15 18.50 -5.54
CA GLU A 260 5.89 19.56 -6.52
C GLU A 260 4.40 19.82 -6.64
N SER A 261 4.01 21.03 -6.26
CA SER A 261 2.62 21.48 -6.34
C SER A 261 2.23 21.74 -7.79
N ILE A 262 1.16 21.11 -8.25
CA ILE A 262 0.64 21.26 -9.63
C ILE A 262 -0.71 21.95 -9.57
N GLU A 263 -0.76 23.16 -10.10
CA GLU A 263 -2.00 23.91 -10.34
C GLU A 263 -2.62 23.45 -11.66
N VAL A 264 -3.89 23.04 -11.60
CA VAL A 264 -4.63 22.60 -12.79
C VAL A 264 -5.69 23.65 -13.13
N SER A 265 -5.67 24.16 -14.36
CA SER A 265 -6.74 25.03 -14.87
C SER A 265 -7.32 24.40 -16.13
N THR A 266 -8.65 24.34 -16.23
CA THR A 266 -9.35 23.69 -17.35
C THR A 266 -10.71 24.30 -17.59
N ALA A 267 -11.15 24.32 -18.85
CA ALA A 267 -12.51 24.71 -19.23
C ALA A 267 -13.38 23.46 -19.38
N ILE A 268 -14.49 23.42 -18.68
CA ILE A 268 -15.41 22.26 -18.68
C ILE A 268 -16.79 22.69 -19.20
N THR A 269 -17.29 21.95 -20.21
CA THR A 269 -18.65 22.07 -20.67
C THR A 269 -19.55 21.07 -19.94
N TRP A 270 -20.57 21.59 -19.26
CA TRP A 270 -21.48 20.81 -18.42
C TRP A 270 -22.79 20.44 -19.13
N ASP A 271 -23.32 19.28 -18.81
CA ASP A 271 -24.67 18.87 -19.20
C ASP A 271 -25.73 19.58 -18.32
N ALA A 272 -26.98 19.54 -18.76
CA ALA A 272 -28.08 20.16 -18.07
C ALA A 272 -28.27 19.61 -16.63
N GLY A 273 -28.21 20.51 -15.65
CA GLY A 273 -28.33 20.16 -14.23
C GLY A 273 -26.99 20.03 -13.49
N TYR A 274 -25.87 20.12 -14.18
CA TYR A 274 -24.54 20.14 -13.59
C TYR A 274 -23.90 21.51 -13.67
N SER A 275 -23.02 21.80 -12.75
CA SER A 275 -22.28 23.07 -12.70
C SER A 275 -20.98 22.93 -11.93
N VAL A 276 -20.12 23.92 -12.02
CA VAL A 276 -18.86 23.98 -11.26
C VAL A 276 -19.13 23.81 -9.76
N ASP A 277 -20.13 24.49 -9.20
CA ASP A 277 -20.45 24.46 -7.77
C ASP A 277 -20.84 23.07 -7.25
N THR A 278 -21.49 22.27 -8.10
CA THR A 278 -21.93 20.91 -7.73
C THR A 278 -20.92 19.83 -7.97
N SER A 279 -19.95 20.04 -8.87
CA SER A 279 -19.08 19.00 -9.38
C SER A 279 -17.58 19.25 -9.14
N LYS A 280 -17.20 20.43 -8.61
CA LYS A 280 -15.79 20.78 -8.38
C LYS A 280 -15.07 19.75 -7.51
N SER A 281 -15.69 19.29 -6.43
CA SER A 281 -15.10 18.29 -5.53
C SER A 281 -14.86 16.94 -6.21
N GLN A 282 -15.71 16.55 -7.16
CA GLN A 282 -15.50 15.32 -7.96
C GLN A 282 -14.34 15.48 -8.93
N VAL A 283 -14.19 16.66 -9.54
CA VAL A 283 -13.05 16.95 -10.42
C VAL A 283 -11.74 16.92 -9.62
N GLU A 284 -11.69 17.60 -8.47
CA GLU A 284 -10.52 17.58 -7.58
C GLU A 284 -10.16 16.15 -7.15
N LYS A 285 -11.15 15.37 -6.73
CA LYS A 285 -10.95 13.97 -6.34
C LYS A 285 -10.42 13.12 -7.49
N SER A 286 -10.97 13.27 -8.69
CA SER A 286 -10.54 12.51 -9.87
C SER A 286 -9.09 12.82 -10.27
N ILE A 287 -8.66 14.09 -10.14
CA ILE A 287 -7.28 14.49 -10.38
C ILE A 287 -6.36 13.96 -9.28
N GLU A 288 -6.77 14.04 -8.01
CA GLU A 288 -6.00 13.53 -6.88
C GLU A 288 -5.82 12.00 -6.96
N GLU A 289 -6.83 11.26 -7.40
CA GLU A 289 -6.72 9.83 -7.68
C GLU A 289 -5.66 9.54 -8.76
N TYR A 290 -5.57 10.37 -9.79
CA TYR A 290 -4.50 10.25 -10.78
C TYR A 290 -3.12 10.54 -10.19
N PHE A 291 -2.98 11.57 -9.38
CA PHE A 291 -1.72 11.89 -8.72
C PHE A 291 -1.32 10.78 -7.74
N SER A 292 -2.29 10.23 -7.00
CA SER A 292 -2.06 9.06 -6.14
C SER A 292 -1.52 7.86 -6.92
N LEU A 293 -2.06 7.57 -8.11
CA LEU A 293 -1.52 6.52 -8.98
C LEU A 293 -0.08 6.79 -9.44
N LEU A 294 0.24 8.04 -9.75
CA LEU A 294 1.61 8.43 -10.11
C LEU A 294 2.57 8.22 -8.92
N ARG A 295 2.15 8.62 -7.71
CA ARG A 295 2.92 8.44 -6.47
C ARG A 295 3.11 6.97 -6.13
N LYS A 296 2.08 6.13 -6.24
CA LYS A 296 2.19 4.67 -6.04
C LYS A 296 3.21 4.00 -6.97
N ASN A 297 3.38 4.54 -8.18
CA ASN A 297 4.35 4.03 -9.14
C ASN A 297 5.72 4.73 -9.06
N TRP A 298 5.90 5.67 -8.13
CA TRP A 298 7.13 6.47 -8.04
C TRP A 298 8.38 5.61 -7.84
N GLU A 299 8.36 4.63 -6.99
CA GLU A 299 9.49 3.76 -6.72
C GLU A 299 9.94 2.99 -7.98
N ARG A 300 8.99 2.47 -8.75
CA ARG A 300 9.25 1.67 -9.97
C ARG A 300 9.85 2.50 -11.12
N SER A 301 9.71 3.82 -11.07
CA SER A 301 10.30 4.73 -12.04
C SER A 301 11.77 5.03 -11.75
N GLU A 302 12.64 4.00 -11.70
CA GLU A 302 14.02 4.08 -11.19
C GLU A 302 14.88 5.23 -11.74
N GLN A 303 14.77 5.52 -13.03
CA GLN A 303 15.53 6.57 -13.72
C GLN A 303 14.68 7.36 -14.71
N SER A 304 13.39 7.03 -14.82
CA SER A 304 12.46 7.76 -15.66
C SER A 304 11.72 8.79 -14.83
N ASP A 305 11.67 9.99 -15.36
CA ASP A 305 10.92 11.08 -14.77
C ASP A 305 9.42 10.75 -14.75
N ILE A 306 8.74 11.08 -13.67
CA ILE A 306 7.28 11.01 -13.61
C ILE A 306 6.73 12.18 -14.42
N ALA A 307 5.88 11.88 -15.38
CA ALA A 307 5.20 12.92 -16.16
C ALA A 307 3.73 13.03 -15.77
N VAL A 308 3.33 14.19 -15.31
CA VAL A 308 1.92 14.57 -15.17
C VAL A 308 1.41 14.97 -16.55
N ARG A 309 0.49 14.18 -17.10
CA ARG A 309 0.01 14.35 -18.49
C ARG A 309 -1.36 14.99 -18.52
N ILE A 310 -1.48 16.09 -19.26
CA ILE A 310 -2.75 16.80 -19.50
C ILE A 310 -3.82 15.84 -20.02
N ALA A 311 -3.52 15.04 -21.03
CA ALA A 311 -4.45 14.10 -21.63
C ALA A 311 -5.00 13.06 -20.63
N GLN A 312 -4.24 12.69 -19.61
CA GLN A 312 -4.70 11.77 -18.55
C GLN A 312 -5.66 12.48 -17.57
N ILE A 313 -5.43 13.75 -17.30
CA ILE A 313 -6.31 14.58 -16.48
C ILE A 313 -7.63 14.80 -17.23
N GLU A 314 -7.58 15.24 -18.48
CA GLU A 314 -8.77 15.47 -19.32
C GLU A 314 -9.62 14.21 -19.46
N ALA A 315 -9.01 13.05 -19.73
CA ALA A 315 -9.71 11.79 -19.85
C ALA A 315 -10.45 11.40 -18.55
N ARG A 316 -9.88 11.70 -17.39
CA ARG A 316 -10.50 11.42 -16.09
C ARG A 316 -11.63 12.40 -15.76
N ILE A 317 -11.46 13.67 -16.08
CA ILE A 317 -12.51 14.68 -15.92
C ILE A 317 -13.68 14.35 -16.86
N LEU A 318 -13.40 13.97 -18.10
CA LEU A 318 -14.43 13.60 -19.08
C LEU A 318 -15.23 12.36 -18.68
N ALA A 319 -14.68 11.50 -17.83
CA ALA A 319 -15.36 10.32 -17.28
C ALA A 319 -16.33 10.65 -16.12
N ILE A 320 -16.37 11.91 -15.66
CA ILE A 320 -17.26 12.34 -14.57
C ILE A 320 -18.66 12.57 -15.15
N ASP A 321 -19.68 12.08 -14.46
CA ASP A 321 -21.09 12.27 -14.86
C ASP A 321 -21.42 13.77 -14.99
N GLY A 322 -22.03 14.14 -16.12
CA GLY A 322 -22.42 15.52 -16.39
C GLY A 322 -21.34 16.38 -17.03
N VAL A 323 -20.17 15.84 -17.33
CA VAL A 323 -19.13 16.50 -18.17
C VAL A 323 -19.36 16.12 -19.62
N LEU A 324 -19.56 17.11 -20.48
CA LEU A 324 -19.73 16.92 -21.94
C LEU A 324 -18.42 17.10 -22.70
N ASP A 325 -17.60 18.06 -22.28
CA ASP A 325 -16.33 18.35 -22.94
C ASP A 325 -15.33 19.00 -21.96
N VAL A 326 -14.03 18.83 -22.24
CA VAL A 326 -12.92 19.39 -21.49
C VAL A 326 -11.93 20.01 -22.47
N GLN A 327 -11.59 21.26 -22.26
CA GLN A 327 -10.72 22.03 -23.18
C GLN A 327 -9.75 22.92 -22.41
N ASP A 328 -8.73 23.41 -23.10
CA ASP A 328 -7.77 24.42 -22.64
C ASP A 328 -7.13 24.08 -21.27
N THR A 329 -6.88 22.79 -21.03
CA THR A 329 -6.25 22.35 -19.80
C THR A 329 -4.79 22.78 -19.73
N THR A 330 -4.42 23.42 -18.64
CA THR A 330 -3.05 23.85 -18.37
C THR A 330 -2.57 23.33 -17.01
N LEU A 331 -1.26 23.07 -16.93
CA LEU A 331 -0.56 22.71 -15.70
C LEU A 331 0.42 23.83 -15.36
N ASN A 332 0.32 24.40 -14.17
CA ASN A 332 1.13 25.55 -13.74
C ASN A 332 1.10 26.70 -14.77
N GLY A 333 -0.05 26.90 -15.45
CA GLY A 333 -0.23 27.93 -16.46
C GLY A 333 0.37 27.60 -17.85
N SER A 334 0.92 26.41 -18.06
CA SER A 334 1.43 25.94 -19.37
C SER A 334 0.56 24.83 -19.94
N ALA A 335 0.35 24.85 -21.27
CA ALA A 335 -0.32 23.77 -22.01
C ALA A 335 0.62 22.57 -22.32
N GLU A 336 1.63 22.37 -21.49
CA GLU A 336 2.59 21.29 -21.61
C GLU A 336 2.49 20.33 -20.41
N ASN A 337 2.88 19.07 -20.62
CA ASN A 337 2.98 18.09 -19.54
C ASN A 337 4.09 18.51 -18.57
N VAL A 338 3.86 18.30 -17.26
CA VAL A 338 4.89 18.56 -16.25
C VAL A 338 5.70 17.27 -16.04
N VAL A 339 7.01 17.38 -16.23
CA VAL A 339 7.96 16.30 -15.98
C VAL A 339 8.68 16.61 -14.68
N LEU A 340 8.54 15.70 -13.71
CA LEU A 340 9.10 15.82 -12.38
C LEU A 340 10.45 15.12 -12.29
N ASP A 341 11.38 15.68 -11.51
CA ASP A 341 12.63 14.98 -11.19
C ASP A 341 12.30 13.62 -10.53
N TYR A 342 13.14 12.62 -10.76
CA TYR A 342 12.94 11.26 -10.24
C TYR A 342 12.91 11.18 -8.69
N THR A 343 13.31 12.24 -7.98
CA THR A 343 13.20 12.39 -6.51
C THR A 343 11.95 13.14 -6.07
N SER A 344 11.09 13.53 -7.01
CA SER A 344 9.90 14.35 -6.75
C SER A 344 8.61 13.59 -7.00
N ILE A 345 7.56 14.00 -6.30
CA ILE A 345 6.18 13.52 -6.49
C ILE A 345 5.22 14.69 -6.72
N PRO A 346 4.14 14.50 -7.51
CA PRO A 346 3.15 15.53 -7.70
C PRO A 346 2.19 15.60 -6.51
N ILE A 347 1.85 16.82 -6.10
CA ILE A 347 0.73 17.12 -5.19
C ILE A 347 -0.21 18.11 -5.87
N LEU A 348 -1.50 17.99 -5.60
CA LEU A 348 -2.50 18.91 -6.14
C LEU A 348 -2.42 20.25 -5.40
N GLY A 349 -2.01 21.32 -6.09
CA GLY A 349 -1.97 22.68 -5.55
C GLY A 349 -3.34 23.33 -5.54
N GLY A 350 -4.09 23.14 -6.61
CA GLY A 350 -5.45 23.65 -6.75
C GLY A 350 -6.04 23.33 -8.11
N VAL A 351 -7.39 23.46 -8.21
CA VAL A 351 -8.13 23.29 -9.46
C VAL A 351 -8.96 24.53 -9.74
N THR A 352 -8.68 25.16 -10.87
CA THR A 352 -9.45 26.28 -11.41
C THR A 352 -10.27 25.78 -12.59
N ILE A 353 -11.58 25.89 -12.52
CA ILE A 353 -12.50 25.55 -13.59
C ILE A 353 -13.01 26.88 -14.19
N VAL A 354 -12.80 27.07 -15.49
CA VAL A 354 -13.13 28.28 -16.23
C VAL A 354 -14.40 28.06 -17.06
#